data_077dc2a992ab018fdcc622edfb96bbc0
#
_entry.id   077dc2a992ab018fdcc622edfb96bbc0
#
_cell.length_a   1.000
_cell.length_b   1.000
_cell.length_c   1.000
_cell.angle_alpha   90.00
_cell.angle_beta   90.00
_cell.angle_gamma   90.00
#
_symmetry.space_group_name_H-M   'P 1'
#
loop_
_entity.id
_entity.type
_entity.pdbx_description
1 polymer ?
#
loop_
_entity_poly.entity_id
_entity_poly.type
_entity_poly.pdbx_seq_one_letter_code
_entity_poly.pdbx_strand_id
1 'polypeptide(L)'
;MQNTGQAMAAKSRKPIHFNILCIGQGGRLQYEALILAASLRASSPDFAGRLIVAEPQPGPLWPNDPRMDGAVKDYLAELGAEVVPFESGHFGAAYAYGNKIEGLAALPAGEPFLFLDTDTLITGDLARVPFDFARPAASMRREGTWPVEDLYWPGYAAIWKSLYD
;
A
#
# COMPACT_ATOMS: atom_id res chain seq x y z
N MET A 1 32.25 -5.41 -44.67
CA MET A 1 30.87 -5.20 -44.21
C MET A 1 30.93 -4.81 -42.75
N GLN A 2 30.82 -3.51 -42.49
CA GLN A 2 30.85 -2.96 -41.12
C GLN A 2 29.42 -2.90 -40.61
N ASN A 3 29.15 -3.66 -39.54
CA ASN A 3 27.85 -3.68 -38.88
C ASN A 3 27.86 -2.59 -37.80
N THR A 4 27.32 -1.42 -38.12
CA THR A 4 27.13 -0.31 -37.18
C THR A 4 25.89 -0.60 -36.33
N GLY A 5 26.11 -1.24 -35.19
CA GLY A 5 25.10 -1.35 -34.13
C GLY A 5 24.77 0.04 -33.54
N GLN A 6 23.69 0.63 -33.98
CA GLN A 6 23.12 1.80 -33.32
C GLN A 6 22.60 1.39 -31.93
N ALA A 7 23.36 1.73 -30.89
CA ALA A 7 22.85 1.71 -29.53
C ALA A 7 21.74 2.77 -29.43
N MET A 8 20.48 2.30 -29.35
CA MET A 8 19.35 3.17 -29.02
C MET A 8 19.58 3.77 -27.63
N ALA A 9 19.91 5.06 -27.61
CA ALA A 9 19.98 5.83 -26.36
C ALA A 9 18.64 5.75 -25.66
N ALA A 10 18.59 5.09 -24.51
CA ALA A 10 17.43 5.10 -23.63
C ALA A 10 17.13 6.55 -23.28
N LYS A 11 15.99 7.08 -23.74
CA LYS A 11 15.50 8.38 -23.34
C LYS A 11 15.40 8.39 -21.82
N SER A 12 16.21 9.23 -21.17
CA SER A 12 16.12 9.48 -19.73
C SER A 12 14.68 9.93 -19.43
N ARG A 13 13.87 9.02 -18.88
CA ARG A 13 12.57 9.40 -18.33
C ARG A 13 12.84 10.24 -17.09
N LYS A 14 12.21 11.40 -17.00
CA LYS A 14 12.22 12.18 -15.75
C LYS A 14 11.70 11.27 -14.63
N PRO A 15 12.33 11.29 -13.45
CA PRO A 15 11.82 10.54 -12.32
C PRO A 15 10.39 10.96 -12.05
N ILE A 16 9.47 10.00 -11.98
CA ILE A 16 8.08 10.28 -11.66
C ILE A 16 8.02 10.46 -10.15
N HIS A 17 7.54 11.62 -9.71
CA HIS A 17 7.27 11.87 -8.30
C HIS A 17 5.93 11.23 -7.95
N PHE A 18 5.91 10.38 -6.93
CA PHE A 18 4.69 9.75 -6.40
C PHE A 18 4.84 9.51 -4.90
N ASN A 19 3.71 9.36 -4.22
CA ASN A 19 3.67 9.05 -2.80
C ASN A 19 3.45 7.55 -2.59
N ILE A 20 3.87 7.03 -1.44
CA ILE A 20 3.53 5.68 -0.99
C ILE A 20 2.52 5.82 0.15
N LEU A 21 1.46 5.03 0.10
CA LEU A 21 0.47 4.90 1.16
C LEU A 21 0.43 3.47 1.69
N CYS A 22 0.45 3.32 3.00
CA CYS A 22 0.09 2.08 3.68
C CYS A 22 -0.81 2.39 4.89
N ILE A 23 -1.42 1.36 5.49
CA ILE A 23 -2.27 1.52 6.67
C ILE A 23 -1.48 1.14 7.92
N GLY A 24 -1.27 2.07 8.84
CA GLY A 24 -0.69 1.82 10.15
C GLY A 24 -1.78 1.67 11.21
N GLN A 25 -1.81 0.56 11.91
CA GLN A 25 -2.78 0.26 12.96
C GLN A 25 -2.08 -0.48 14.11
N GLY A 26 -2.56 -0.30 15.32
CA GLY A 26 -2.06 -1.02 16.50
C GLY A 26 -2.00 -2.53 16.34
N GLY A 27 -1.20 -3.19 17.13
CA GLY A 27 -0.92 -4.62 17.03
C GLY A 27 0.11 -4.94 15.93
N ARG A 28 -0.10 -5.98 15.12
CA ARG A 28 0.87 -6.47 14.13
C ARG A 28 1.18 -5.43 13.05
N LEU A 29 0.17 -4.74 12.55
CA LEU A 29 0.31 -3.84 11.40
C LEU A 29 1.27 -2.67 11.66
N GLN A 30 1.38 -2.19 12.90
CA GLN A 30 2.32 -1.12 13.23
C GLN A 30 3.78 -1.53 13.01
N TYR A 31 4.14 -2.77 13.35
CA TYR A 31 5.50 -3.29 13.15
C TYR A 31 5.78 -3.61 11.68
N GLU A 32 4.79 -4.06 10.95
CA GLU A 32 4.88 -4.26 9.50
C GLU A 32 5.11 -2.92 8.79
N ALA A 33 4.37 -1.87 9.14
CA ALA A 33 4.56 -0.53 8.60
C ALA A 33 5.98 0.00 8.89
N LEU A 34 6.53 -0.29 10.08
CA LEU A 34 7.89 0.07 10.44
C LEU A 34 8.93 -0.66 9.57
N ILE A 35 8.73 -1.96 9.32
CA ILE A 35 9.61 -2.76 8.45
C ILE A 35 9.52 -2.25 7.00
N LEU A 36 8.32 -1.93 6.51
CA LEU A 36 8.14 -1.34 5.19
C LEU A 36 8.91 -0.02 5.09
N ALA A 37 8.77 0.89 6.05
CA ALA A 37 9.46 2.17 6.09
C ALA A 37 10.99 1.99 6.11
N ALA A 38 11.49 1.10 6.95
CA ALA A 38 12.93 0.80 7.03
C ALA A 38 13.46 0.22 5.72
N SER A 39 12.70 -0.70 5.09
CA SER A 39 13.08 -1.30 3.80
C SER A 39 13.11 -0.28 2.66
N LEU A 40 12.17 0.68 2.67
CA LEU A 40 12.17 1.80 1.72
C LEU A 40 13.47 2.61 1.85
N ARG A 41 13.83 3.02 3.07
CA ARG A 41 15.04 3.82 3.29
C ARG A 41 16.31 3.07 2.94
N ALA A 42 16.37 1.77 3.23
CA ALA A 42 17.53 0.94 2.91
C ALA A 42 17.69 0.70 1.40
N SER A 43 16.59 0.49 0.67
CA SER A 43 16.63 0.07 -0.73
C SER A 43 16.40 1.21 -1.74
N SER A 44 15.81 2.31 -1.31
CA SER A 44 15.52 3.51 -2.11
C SER A 44 15.83 4.78 -1.33
N PRO A 45 17.09 5.01 -0.92
CA PRO A 45 17.45 6.15 -0.05
C PRO A 45 17.12 7.51 -0.69
N ASP A 46 17.14 7.60 -2.01
CA ASP A 46 16.86 8.82 -2.78
C ASP A 46 15.38 8.94 -3.17
N PHE A 47 14.49 8.11 -2.59
CA PHE A 47 13.06 8.22 -2.86
C PHE A 47 12.54 9.60 -2.43
N ALA A 48 12.10 10.40 -3.42
CA ALA A 48 11.71 11.79 -3.23
C ALA A 48 10.23 11.99 -2.87
N GLY A 49 9.41 10.93 -2.95
CA GLY A 49 8.00 10.98 -2.55
C GLY A 49 7.81 10.90 -1.04
N ARG A 50 6.59 11.13 -0.60
CA ARG A 50 6.19 10.95 0.80
C ARG A 50 5.86 9.49 1.06
N LEU A 51 6.27 8.97 2.22
CA LEU A 51 5.72 7.72 2.77
C LEU A 51 4.64 8.12 3.78
N ILE A 52 3.40 7.88 3.43
CA ILE A 52 2.23 8.20 4.22
C ILE A 52 1.73 6.91 4.88
N VAL A 53 1.68 6.92 6.21
CA VAL A 53 1.11 5.85 7.02
C VAL A 53 -0.22 6.35 7.55
N ALA A 54 -1.32 5.92 6.93
CA ALA A 54 -2.66 6.32 7.34
C ALA A 54 -3.06 5.56 8.61
N GLU A 55 -3.39 6.29 9.68
CA GLU A 55 -3.73 5.74 10.98
C GLU A 55 -5.23 5.92 11.28
N PRO A 56 -6.01 4.82 11.45
CA PRO A 56 -7.41 4.95 11.85
C PRO A 56 -7.50 5.53 13.26
N GLN A 57 -8.45 6.44 13.46
CA GLN A 57 -8.69 7.07 14.74
C GLN A 57 -9.77 6.35 15.53
N PRO A 58 -9.75 6.44 16.89
CA PRO A 58 -10.82 5.92 17.72
C PRO A 58 -12.17 6.52 17.35
N GLY A 59 -13.21 5.72 17.39
CA GLY A 59 -14.56 6.15 17.05
C GLY A 59 -15.59 5.05 17.31
N PRO A 60 -16.86 5.28 17.00
CA PRO A 60 -17.94 4.35 17.32
C PRO A 60 -17.83 3.00 16.63
N LEU A 61 -17.06 2.91 15.54
CA LEU A 61 -16.83 1.65 14.81
C LEU A 61 -15.64 0.85 15.35
N TRP A 62 -14.93 1.34 16.38
CA TRP A 62 -13.80 0.69 17.01
C TRP A 62 -14.11 0.36 18.47
N PRO A 63 -14.19 -0.92 18.88
CA PRO A 63 -14.40 -1.31 20.27
C PRO A 63 -13.16 -1.03 21.15
N ASN A 64 -11.97 -0.97 20.52
CA ASN A 64 -10.71 -0.66 21.15
C ASN A 64 -9.98 0.43 20.34
N ASP A 65 -9.01 1.09 20.97
CA ASP A 65 -8.18 2.09 20.30
C ASP A 65 -7.39 1.44 19.15
N PRO A 66 -7.58 1.85 17.88
CA PRO A 66 -6.87 1.28 16.73
C PRO A 66 -5.51 1.91 16.49
N ARG A 67 -5.14 2.96 17.21
CA ARG A 67 -3.91 3.73 16.97
C ARG A 67 -2.66 2.91 17.28
N MET A 68 -1.60 3.25 16.58
CA MET A 68 -0.26 2.70 16.85
C MET A 68 0.32 3.23 18.16
N ASP A 69 1.24 2.49 18.73
CA ASP A 69 2.03 2.90 19.89
C ASP A 69 2.85 4.16 19.58
N GLY A 70 2.97 5.07 20.56
CA GLY A 70 3.72 6.32 20.41
C GLY A 70 5.17 6.08 19.96
N ALA A 71 5.86 5.11 20.58
CA ALA A 71 7.24 4.77 20.23
C ALA A 71 7.38 4.30 18.76
N VAL A 72 6.38 3.57 18.23
CA VAL A 72 6.39 3.14 16.82
C VAL A 72 6.23 4.34 15.89
N LYS A 73 5.36 5.29 16.26
CA LYS A 73 5.19 6.54 15.49
C LYS A 73 6.46 7.39 15.47
N ASP A 74 7.17 7.44 16.59
CA ASP A 74 8.46 8.15 16.68
C ASP A 74 9.49 7.52 15.74
N TYR A 75 9.61 6.18 15.72
CA TYR A 75 10.49 5.49 14.78
C TYR A 75 10.07 5.66 13.31
N LEU A 76 8.77 5.66 13.02
CA LEU A 76 8.28 5.96 11.67
C LEU A 76 8.68 7.37 11.24
N ALA A 77 8.57 8.36 12.13
CA ALA A 77 9.01 9.73 11.86
C ALA A 77 10.53 9.82 11.62
N GLU A 78 11.36 9.12 12.41
CA GLU A 78 12.80 9.03 12.19
C GLU A 78 13.15 8.43 10.82
N LEU A 79 12.35 7.48 10.34
CA LEU A 79 12.46 6.91 9.00
C LEU A 79 11.86 7.83 7.92
N GLY A 80 11.39 9.03 8.29
CA GLY A 80 10.81 10.01 7.38
C GLY A 80 9.44 9.60 6.84
N ALA A 81 8.71 8.74 7.55
CA ALA A 81 7.31 8.47 7.27
C ALA A 81 6.42 9.54 7.93
N GLU A 82 5.31 9.85 7.30
CA GLU A 82 4.30 10.77 7.81
C GLU A 82 3.07 9.99 8.27
N VAL A 83 2.80 10.01 9.55
CA VAL A 83 1.58 9.38 10.10
C VAL A 83 0.43 10.35 9.97
N VAL A 84 -0.56 10.00 9.15
CA VAL A 84 -1.73 10.85 8.88
C VAL A 84 -2.99 10.18 9.43
N PRO A 85 -3.70 10.83 10.36
CA PRO A 85 -4.92 10.29 10.94
C PRO A 85 -6.07 10.31 9.93
N PHE A 86 -6.96 9.31 10.00
CA PHE A 86 -8.23 9.30 9.28
C PHE A 86 -9.36 8.72 10.13
N GLU A 87 -10.58 9.15 9.87
CA GLU A 87 -11.80 8.68 10.55
C GLU A 87 -12.39 7.49 9.79
N SER A 88 -12.72 6.41 10.52
CA SER A 88 -13.45 5.27 9.93
C SER A 88 -14.95 5.58 9.94
N GLY A 89 -15.53 5.81 8.76
CA GLY A 89 -16.93 6.15 8.59
C GLY A 89 -17.85 4.96 8.32
N HIS A 90 -17.32 3.84 7.79
CA HIS A 90 -18.12 2.72 7.31
C HIS A 90 -17.65 1.36 7.81
N PHE A 91 -16.35 1.11 7.90
CA PHE A 91 -15.82 -0.23 8.10
C PHE A 91 -15.37 -0.51 9.53
N GLY A 92 -14.43 0.26 10.07
CA GLY A 92 -13.88 0.07 11.41
C GLY A 92 -13.42 -1.36 11.69
N ALA A 93 -13.69 -1.84 12.90
CA ALA A 93 -13.30 -3.19 13.34
C ALA A 93 -14.10 -4.32 12.66
N ALA A 94 -15.31 -4.04 12.20
CA ALA A 94 -16.17 -5.05 11.56
C ALA A 94 -15.55 -5.57 10.25
N TYR A 95 -14.83 -4.70 9.53
CA TYR A 95 -14.11 -5.06 8.31
C TYR A 95 -12.84 -4.23 8.19
N ALA A 96 -11.82 -4.59 8.95
CA ALA A 96 -10.56 -3.84 9.02
C ALA A 96 -9.84 -3.66 7.65
N TYR A 97 -10.08 -4.56 6.69
CA TYR A 97 -9.59 -4.38 5.32
C TYR A 97 -10.18 -3.14 4.61
N GLY A 98 -11.34 -2.68 5.02
CA GLY A 98 -11.96 -1.44 4.51
C GLY A 98 -11.16 -0.20 4.83
N ASN A 99 -10.28 -0.23 5.82
CA ASN A 99 -9.34 0.85 6.12
C ASN A 99 -8.44 1.19 4.92
N LYS A 100 -8.17 0.21 4.04
CA LYS A 100 -7.41 0.45 2.80
C LYS A 100 -8.13 1.43 1.86
N ILE A 101 -9.46 1.46 1.92
CA ILE A 101 -10.28 2.38 1.13
C ILE A 101 -10.40 3.72 1.86
N GLU A 102 -10.77 3.70 3.14
CA GLU A 102 -10.97 4.93 3.93
C GLU A 102 -9.66 5.69 4.13
N GLY A 103 -8.55 4.99 4.31
CA GLY A 103 -7.22 5.58 4.43
C GLY A 103 -6.73 6.35 3.18
N LEU A 104 -7.37 6.17 2.02
CA LEU A 104 -7.10 6.99 0.83
C LEU A 104 -7.36 8.48 1.09
N ALA A 105 -8.20 8.82 2.08
CA ALA A 105 -8.45 10.21 2.49
C ALA A 105 -7.18 10.91 3.04
N ALA A 106 -6.16 10.17 3.44
CA ALA A 106 -4.87 10.70 3.88
C ALA A 106 -3.99 11.21 2.73
N LEU A 107 -4.33 10.87 1.48
CA LEU A 107 -3.55 11.26 0.31
C LEU A 107 -3.84 12.71 -0.13
N PRO A 108 -2.81 13.45 -0.55
CA PRO A 108 -3.03 14.72 -1.24
C PRO A 108 -3.79 14.50 -2.54
N ALA A 109 -4.79 15.35 -2.78
CA ALA A 109 -5.59 15.28 -4.00
C ALA A 109 -4.75 15.56 -5.26
N GLY A 110 -4.92 14.74 -6.29
CA GLY A 110 -4.29 14.94 -7.61
C GLY A 110 -2.83 14.53 -7.70
N GLU A 111 -2.25 13.98 -6.65
CA GLU A 111 -0.88 13.45 -6.69
C GLU A 111 -0.87 11.95 -7.00
N PRO A 112 0.08 11.47 -7.82
CA PRO A 112 0.25 10.04 -8.05
C PRO A 112 0.62 9.32 -6.75
N PHE A 113 0.10 8.12 -6.57
CA PHE A 113 0.45 7.30 -5.41
C PHE A 113 0.54 5.82 -5.73
N LEU A 114 1.30 5.11 -4.90
CA LEU A 114 1.39 3.66 -4.85
C LEU A 114 0.86 3.19 -3.49
N PHE A 115 -0.22 2.43 -3.48
CA PHE A 115 -0.69 1.75 -2.27
C PHE A 115 0.09 0.45 -2.07
N LEU A 116 0.66 0.25 -0.89
CA LEU A 116 1.33 -0.98 -0.49
C LEU A 116 0.67 -1.56 0.76
N ASP A 117 0.47 -2.87 0.78
CA ASP A 117 0.17 -3.56 2.03
C ASP A 117 1.37 -3.50 2.97
N THR A 118 1.11 -3.41 4.28
CA THR A 118 2.16 -3.25 5.29
C THR A 118 3.14 -4.43 5.35
N ASP A 119 2.70 -5.63 4.96
CA ASP A 119 3.53 -6.83 4.85
C ASP A 119 4.44 -6.85 3.59
N THR A 120 4.55 -5.70 2.91
CA THR A 120 5.44 -5.52 1.76
C THR A 120 6.85 -5.16 2.21
N LEU A 121 7.86 -5.83 1.63
CA LEU A 121 9.27 -5.52 1.81
C LEU A 121 9.83 -4.93 0.50
N ILE A 122 10.40 -3.73 0.57
CA ILE A 122 11.03 -3.08 -0.58
C ILE A 122 12.48 -3.55 -0.66
N THR A 123 12.84 -4.24 -1.74
CA THR A 123 14.14 -4.90 -1.91
C THR A 123 15.00 -4.25 -3.02
N GLY A 124 14.54 -3.15 -3.60
CA GLY A 124 15.27 -2.46 -4.65
C GLY A 124 14.84 -1.01 -4.82
N ASP A 125 15.59 -0.28 -5.61
CA ASP A 125 15.33 1.13 -5.86
C ASP A 125 14.03 1.34 -6.67
N LEU A 126 13.05 1.97 -6.07
CA LEU A 126 11.76 2.26 -6.67
C LEU A 126 11.85 3.24 -7.85
N ALA A 127 12.87 4.09 -7.90
CA ALA A 127 13.10 4.98 -9.04
C ALA A 127 13.40 4.21 -10.34
N ARG A 128 13.84 2.96 -10.25
CA ARG A 128 14.12 2.07 -11.38
C ARG A 128 12.91 1.31 -11.88
N VAL A 129 11.80 1.34 -11.15
CA VAL A 129 10.56 0.66 -11.53
C VAL A 129 9.78 1.56 -12.50
N PRO A 130 9.44 1.08 -13.71
CA PRO A 130 8.76 1.91 -14.72
C PRO A 130 7.25 2.00 -14.43
N PHE A 131 6.87 2.58 -13.30
CA PHE A 131 5.47 2.80 -12.98
C PHE A 131 4.79 3.68 -14.03
N ASP A 132 3.54 3.38 -14.36
CA ASP A 132 2.68 4.19 -15.20
C ASP A 132 1.50 4.71 -14.37
N PHE A 133 1.54 6.00 -14.03
CA PHE A 133 0.48 6.67 -13.27
C PHE A 133 -0.53 7.39 -14.18
N ALA A 134 -0.46 7.23 -15.50
CA ALA A 134 -1.46 7.83 -16.41
C ALA A 134 -2.85 7.19 -16.26
N ARG A 135 -2.90 6.00 -15.68
CA ARG A 135 -4.14 5.25 -15.39
C ARG A 135 -3.98 4.42 -14.12
N PRO A 136 -5.08 4.12 -13.43
CA PRO A 136 -5.04 3.18 -12.32
C PRO A 136 -4.54 1.81 -12.76
N ALA A 137 -3.68 1.20 -11.95
CA ALA A 137 -3.17 -0.14 -12.17
C ALA A 137 -3.15 -0.91 -10.83
N ALA A 138 -3.30 -2.23 -10.89
CA ALA A 138 -3.14 -3.11 -9.74
C ALA A 138 -2.20 -4.26 -10.12
N SER A 139 -1.28 -4.59 -9.22
CA SER A 139 -0.47 -5.79 -9.29
C SER A 139 -0.92 -6.72 -8.17
N MET A 140 -1.48 -7.85 -8.53
CA MET A 140 -1.99 -8.83 -7.59
C MET A 140 -1.44 -10.20 -7.92
N ARG A 141 -1.23 -11.03 -6.89
CA ARG A 141 -0.92 -12.43 -7.09
C ARG A 141 -2.12 -13.10 -7.77
N ARG A 142 -1.86 -13.83 -8.86
CA ARG A 142 -2.87 -14.70 -9.43
C ARG A 142 -3.08 -15.88 -8.48
N GLU A 143 -4.23 -15.91 -7.81
CA GLU A 143 -4.66 -17.10 -7.07
C GLU A 143 -5.00 -18.21 -8.07
N GLY A 144 -4.19 -19.30 -8.05
CA GLY A 144 -4.45 -20.50 -8.83
C GLY A 144 -5.54 -21.39 -8.22
N THR A 145 -5.88 -21.11 -6.98
CA THR A 145 -6.86 -21.83 -6.18
C THR A 145 -8.08 -20.96 -5.92
N TRP A 146 -8.82 -20.67 -6.98
CA TRP A 146 -10.20 -20.23 -6.80
C TRP A 146 -11.02 -21.51 -6.58
N PRO A 147 -11.30 -21.93 -5.32
CA PRO A 147 -11.94 -23.20 -5.10
C PRO A 147 -13.35 -23.16 -5.67
N VAL A 148 -13.63 -24.09 -6.54
CA VAL A 148 -15.00 -24.32 -7.04
C VAL A 148 -15.88 -24.83 -5.89
N GLU A 149 -15.25 -25.54 -4.94
CA GLU A 149 -15.87 -26.03 -3.71
C GLU A 149 -14.86 -25.92 -2.56
N ASP A 150 -15.31 -25.45 -1.39
CA ASP A 150 -14.54 -25.44 -0.16
C ASP A 150 -15.19 -26.43 0.83
N LEU A 151 -14.36 -27.05 1.67
CA LEU A 151 -14.80 -28.03 2.69
C LEU A 151 -15.75 -27.40 3.73
N TYR A 152 -15.73 -26.09 3.89
CA TYR A 152 -16.42 -25.36 4.96
C TYR A 152 -17.45 -24.33 4.47
N TRP A 153 -17.52 -24.05 3.16
CA TRP A 153 -18.47 -23.09 2.60
C TRP A 153 -18.59 -23.23 1.07
N PRO A 154 -19.66 -22.69 0.46
CA PRO A 154 -20.00 -22.94 -0.96
C PRO A 154 -19.00 -22.39 -2.00
N GLY A 155 -17.90 -21.82 -1.58
CA GLY A 155 -16.90 -21.23 -2.47
C GLY A 155 -17.31 -19.87 -3.06
N TYR A 156 -16.33 -19.11 -3.50
CA TYR A 156 -16.55 -17.75 -4.02
C TYR A 156 -17.45 -17.73 -5.26
N ALA A 157 -17.33 -18.70 -6.15
CA ALA A 157 -18.14 -18.76 -7.37
C ALA A 157 -19.63 -18.89 -7.07
N ALA A 158 -20.00 -19.72 -6.07
CA ALA A 158 -21.40 -19.89 -5.66
C ALA A 158 -21.94 -18.64 -4.96
N ILE A 159 -21.12 -17.97 -4.15
CA ILE A 159 -21.50 -16.70 -3.51
C ILE A 159 -21.72 -15.61 -4.57
N TRP A 160 -20.81 -15.45 -5.51
CA TRP A 160 -20.99 -14.49 -6.60
C TRP A 160 -22.25 -14.77 -7.40
N LYS A 161 -22.50 -16.04 -7.73
CA LYS A 161 -23.71 -16.42 -8.42
C LYS A 161 -24.97 -16.05 -7.63
N SER A 162 -24.99 -16.29 -6.32
CA SER A 162 -26.15 -15.95 -5.47
C SER A 162 -26.40 -14.46 -5.31
N LEU A 163 -25.42 -13.61 -5.61
CA LEU A 163 -25.55 -12.15 -5.54
C LEU A 163 -26.03 -11.52 -6.85
N TYR A 164 -25.89 -12.23 -7.97
CA TYR A 164 -26.13 -11.68 -9.32
C TYR A 164 -27.19 -12.45 -10.14
N ASP A 165 -27.74 -13.55 -9.61
CA ASP A 165 -28.95 -14.21 -10.12
C ASP A 165 -30.20 -13.68 -9.41
#